data_61fc7d13123a355210224324963cf285
#
_entry.id   61fc7d13123a355210224324963cf285
#
_cell.length_a   1.000
_cell.length_b   1.000
_cell.length_c   1.000
_cell.angle_alpha   90.00
_cell.angle_beta   90.00
_cell.angle_gamma   90.00
#
_symmetry.space_group_name_H-M   'P 1'
#
loop_
_entity.id
_entity.type
_entity.pdbx_description
1 polymer ?
#
loop_
_entity_poly.entity_id
_entity_poly.type
_entity_poly.pdbx_seq_one_letter_code
_entity_poly.pdbx_strand_id
1 'polypeptide(L)'
;GVIAKKILPLKYNTKIVNLNGSTDESKFRSILEEAIDKHDSVGGIVKITISSVPAALGEPYFDSVESVLSHLLFSVGGVKGVEFGVGFDGVGLYGSEFNDPYIDRFGKTKTNNNGGINGGITNSNDIELRIMMKPTPSIGVAQNTYNFKADKIESLLIDGRHDTAIILRALPVLEAMCAIGLCDLW
;
A
#
# COMPACT_ATOMS: atom_id res chain seq x y z
N GLY A 1 1.18 13.10 -9.85
CA GLY A 1 2.07 11.91 -9.90
C GLY A 1 3.21 12.05 -10.91
N VAL A 2 2.92 12.13 -12.21
CA VAL A 2 3.96 12.18 -13.25
C VAL A 2 4.89 13.40 -13.10
N ILE A 3 4.34 14.57 -12.81
CA ILE A 3 5.13 15.79 -12.60
C ILE A 3 6.00 15.63 -11.34
N ALA A 4 5.43 15.20 -10.22
CA ALA A 4 6.18 14.98 -8.98
C ALA A 4 7.35 13.99 -9.20
N LYS A 5 7.13 12.88 -9.90
CA LYS A 5 8.20 11.94 -10.27
C LYS A 5 9.30 12.53 -11.16
N LYS A 6 9.01 13.58 -11.94
CA LYS A 6 10.01 14.27 -12.75
C LYS A 6 10.80 15.33 -11.98
N ILE A 7 10.22 15.86 -10.90
CA ILE A 7 10.87 16.85 -10.05
C ILE A 7 11.93 16.18 -9.17
N LEU A 8 11.60 15.02 -8.59
CA LEU A 8 12.47 14.32 -7.64
C LEU A 8 13.29 13.23 -8.34
N PRO A 9 14.60 13.11 -8.05
CA PRO A 9 15.47 12.08 -8.62
C PRO A 9 15.26 10.69 -7.96
N LEU A 10 14.05 10.39 -7.51
CA LEU A 10 13.69 9.17 -6.81
C LEU A 10 13.34 8.05 -7.79
N LYS A 11 13.61 6.82 -7.38
CA LYS A 11 13.25 5.61 -8.16
C LYS A 11 12.17 4.84 -7.42
N TYR A 12 11.15 4.41 -8.14
CA TYR A 12 10.01 3.69 -7.60
C TYR A 12 9.98 2.28 -8.17
N ASN A 13 9.83 1.30 -7.29
CA ASN A 13 9.58 -0.10 -7.65
C ASN A 13 8.29 -0.53 -6.96
N THR A 14 7.24 -0.74 -7.75
CA THR A 14 5.89 -1.03 -7.27
C THR A 14 5.42 -2.37 -7.81
N LYS A 15 5.07 -3.30 -6.92
CA LYS A 15 4.61 -4.64 -7.29
C LYS A 15 3.54 -5.18 -6.34
N ILE A 16 2.72 -6.09 -6.84
CA ILE A 16 1.82 -6.88 -6.01
C ILE A 16 2.64 -7.99 -5.36
N VAL A 17 2.57 -8.09 -4.04
CA VAL A 17 3.30 -9.10 -3.25
C VAL A 17 2.37 -10.12 -2.59
N ASN A 18 1.07 -9.86 -2.61
CA ASN A 18 0.04 -10.78 -2.16
C ASN A 18 -1.22 -10.54 -2.98
N LEU A 19 -1.83 -11.60 -3.47
CA LEU A 19 -3.13 -11.54 -4.14
C LEU A 19 -4.03 -12.61 -3.52
N ASN A 20 -5.15 -12.19 -2.95
CA ASN A 20 -6.11 -13.09 -2.28
C ASN A 20 -5.46 -14.06 -1.28
N GLY A 21 -4.49 -13.56 -0.49
CA GLY A 21 -3.77 -14.36 0.51
C GLY A 21 -2.56 -15.14 -0.02
N SER A 22 -2.39 -15.27 -1.33
CA SER A 22 -1.22 -15.93 -1.93
C SER A 22 -0.07 -14.96 -2.15
N THR A 23 1.14 -15.35 -1.75
CA THR A 23 2.41 -14.67 -2.06
C THR A 23 3.13 -15.27 -3.26
N ASP A 24 2.62 -16.34 -3.82
CA ASP A 24 3.15 -17.03 -5.00
C ASP A 24 2.65 -16.36 -6.27
N GLU A 25 3.48 -15.57 -6.91
CA GLU A 25 3.15 -14.83 -8.14
C GLU A 25 2.69 -15.75 -9.28
N SER A 26 3.17 -17.01 -9.33
CA SER A 26 2.77 -17.96 -10.37
C SER A 26 1.29 -18.33 -10.30
N LYS A 27 0.66 -18.16 -9.13
CA LYS A 27 -0.77 -18.43 -8.89
C LYS A 27 -1.67 -17.23 -9.15
N PHE A 28 -1.13 -16.03 -9.33
CA PHE A 28 -1.97 -14.82 -9.46
C PHE A 28 -2.93 -14.91 -10.64
N ARG A 29 -2.49 -15.48 -11.75
CA ARG A 29 -3.34 -15.67 -12.92
C ARG A 29 -4.52 -16.59 -12.62
N SER A 30 -4.29 -17.75 -12.03
CA SER A 30 -5.35 -18.70 -11.69
C SER A 30 -6.33 -18.15 -10.65
N ILE A 31 -5.83 -17.36 -9.68
CA ILE A 31 -6.68 -16.67 -8.69
C ILE A 31 -7.62 -15.68 -9.38
N LEU A 32 -7.14 -14.94 -10.36
CA LEU A 32 -7.95 -13.99 -11.11
C LEU A 32 -8.99 -14.72 -11.99
N GLU A 33 -8.59 -15.79 -12.67
CA GLU A 33 -9.49 -16.63 -13.48
C GLU A 33 -10.60 -17.22 -12.60
N GLU A 34 -10.27 -17.78 -11.44
CA GLU A 34 -11.24 -18.28 -10.48
C GLU A 34 -12.22 -17.22 -9.98
N ALA A 35 -11.73 -16.00 -9.69
CA ALA A 35 -12.59 -14.91 -9.26
C ALA A 35 -13.54 -14.44 -10.38
N ILE A 36 -13.08 -14.45 -11.63
CA ILE A 36 -13.92 -14.14 -12.80
C ILE A 36 -15.04 -15.19 -12.94
N ASP A 37 -14.69 -16.48 -12.86
CA ASP A 37 -15.65 -17.57 -12.99
C ASP A 37 -16.71 -17.54 -11.87
N LYS A 38 -16.33 -17.09 -10.69
CA LYS A 38 -17.23 -16.88 -9.55
C LYS A 38 -18.03 -15.57 -9.60
N HIS A 39 -17.80 -14.72 -10.59
CA HIS A 39 -18.36 -13.36 -10.66
C HIS A 39 -18.05 -12.51 -9.43
N ASP A 40 -16.91 -12.75 -8.78
CA ASP A 40 -16.48 -12.13 -7.53
C ASP A 40 -15.21 -11.29 -7.74
N SER A 41 -14.67 -10.75 -6.65
CA SER A 41 -13.48 -9.91 -6.67
C SER A 41 -12.49 -10.30 -5.59
N VAL A 42 -11.22 -9.96 -5.83
CA VAL A 42 -10.12 -10.22 -4.90
C VAL A 42 -9.36 -8.94 -4.56
N GLY A 43 -8.85 -8.89 -3.33
CA GLY A 43 -7.93 -7.86 -2.84
C GLY A 43 -6.51 -8.39 -2.77
N GLY A 44 -5.61 -7.57 -2.24
CA GLY A 44 -4.23 -7.97 -2.07
C GLY A 44 -3.36 -6.87 -1.45
N ILE A 45 -2.05 -7.07 -1.52
CA ILE A 45 -1.05 -6.16 -0.98
C ILE A 45 -0.10 -5.72 -2.08
N VAL A 46 0.09 -4.41 -2.19
CA VAL A 46 1.10 -3.77 -3.03
C VAL A 46 2.30 -3.41 -2.16
N LYS A 47 3.51 -3.78 -2.56
CA LYS A 47 4.75 -3.26 -2.00
C LYS A 47 5.28 -2.15 -2.89
N ILE A 48 5.67 -1.02 -2.28
CA ILE A 48 6.40 0.07 -2.93
C ILE A 48 7.74 0.21 -2.24
N THR A 49 8.81 0.22 -3.03
CA THR A 49 10.16 0.57 -2.59
C THR A 49 10.58 1.84 -3.31
N ILE A 50 10.98 2.85 -2.56
CA ILE A 50 11.40 4.16 -3.09
C ILE A 50 12.86 4.35 -2.74
N SER A 51 13.72 4.36 -3.77
CA SER A 51 15.16 4.47 -3.61
C SER A 51 15.68 5.87 -3.95
N SER A 52 16.89 6.15 -3.50
CA SER A 52 17.58 7.45 -3.66
C SER A 52 16.92 8.57 -2.84
N VAL A 53 16.24 8.23 -1.76
CA VAL A 53 15.65 9.19 -0.84
C VAL A 53 16.76 9.81 0.02
N PRO A 54 16.86 11.15 0.09
CA PRO A 54 17.82 11.79 0.99
C PRO A 54 17.39 11.62 2.45
N ALA A 55 18.32 11.79 3.38
CA ALA A 55 17.99 11.93 4.79
C ALA A 55 17.29 13.28 5.06
N ALA A 56 16.61 13.36 6.20
CA ALA A 56 16.04 14.56 6.79
C ALA A 56 14.79 15.12 6.06
N LEU A 57 14.04 14.29 5.31
CA LEU A 57 12.68 14.64 4.90
C LEU A 57 11.69 14.27 6.01
N GLY A 58 10.68 15.10 6.18
CA GLY A 58 9.62 14.94 7.17
C GLY A 58 9.84 15.77 8.43
N GLU A 59 8.74 16.10 9.09
CA GLU A 59 8.73 16.87 10.35
C GLU A 59 7.85 16.16 11.40
N PRO A 60 8.40 15.75 12.56
CA PRO A 60 7.61 15.22 13.64
C PRO A 60 6.74 16.36 14.24
N TYR A 61 5.49 16.14 14.65
CA TYR A 61 4.82 14.84 14.73
C TYR A 61 3.80 14.64 13.59
N PHE A 62 3.13 15.72 13.19
CA PHE A 62 1.97 15.65 12.26
C PHE A 62 2.40 15.50 10.81
N ASP A 63 3.52 16.08 10.43
CA ASP A 63 4.06 16.07 9.08
C ASP A 63 5.24 15.09 8.93
N SER A 64 5.19 14.01 9.74
CA SER A 64 6.09 12.88 9.55
C SER A 64 5.88 12.24 8.18
N VAL A 65 6.94 11.62 7.64
CA VAL A 65 6.84 10.93 6.34
C VAL A 65 5.73 9.90 6.33
N GLU A 66 5.61 9.10 7.41
CA GLU A 66 4.53 8.12 7.53
C GLU A 66 3.16 8.78 7.57
N SER A 67 3.01 9.91 8.27
CA SER A 67 1.73 10.62 8.36
C SER A 67 1.29 11.14 7.00
N VAL A 68 2.18 11.84 6.29
CA VAL A 68 1.89 12.43 4.98
C VAL A 68 1.60 11.35 3.94
N LEU A 69 2.45 10.31 3.85
CA LEU A 69 2.24 9.23 2.90
C LEU A 69 0.96 8.44 3.21
N SER A 70 0.70 8.13 4.49
CA SER A 70 -0.53 7.43 4.88
C SER A 70 -1.78 8.24 4.56
N HIS A 71 -1.78 9.54 4.86
CA HIS A 71 -2.91 10.43 4.53
C HIS A 71 -3.24 10.37 3.03
N LEU A 72 -2.24 10.50 2.17
CA LEU A 72 -2.43 10.46 0.72
C LEU A 72 -2.84 9.07 0.22
N LEU A 73 -2.24 8.01 0.75
CA LEU A 73 -2.57 6.64 0.36
C LEU A 73 -4.00 6.25 0.77
N PHE A 74 -4.45 6.64 1.96
CA PHE A 74 -5.84 6.38 2.39
C PHE A 74 -6.87 7.22 1.62
N SER A 75 -6.46 8.28 0.90
CA SER A 75 -7.35 8.99 -0.02
C SER A 75 -7.70 8.17 -1.28
N VAL A 76 -6.91 7.13 -1.58
CA VAL A 76 -7.17 6.23 -2.70
C VAL A 76 -8.26 5.23 -2.34
N GLY A 77 -9.34 5.20 -3.13
CA GLY A 77 -10.45 4.28 -2.91
C GLY A 77 -9.98 2.82 -2.91
N GLY A 78 -10.39 2.07 -1.88
CA GLY A 78 -10.04 0.65 -1.73
C GLY A 78 -8.83 0.39 -0.83
N VAL A 79 -8.03 1.37 -0.50
CA VAL A 79 -6.96 1.23 0.51
C VAL A 79 -7.59 1.05 1.90
N LYS A 80 -7.11 0.03 2.63
CA LYS A 80 -7.58 -0.33 3.98
C LYS A 80 -6.46 -0.57 4.98
N GLY A 81 -5.21 -0.57 4.55
CA GLY A 81 -4.06 -0.70 5.42
C GLY A 81 -2.82 -0.14 4.75
N VAL A 82 -1.96 0.48 5.55
CA VAL A 82 -0.63 0.94 5.16
C VAL A 82 0.32 0.55 6.28
N GLU A 83 1.46 0.01 5.95
CA GLU A 83 2.53 -0.29 6.89
C GLU A 83 3.88 0.05 6.28
N PHE A 84 4.83 0.38 7.14
CA PHE A 84 6.19 0.77 6.77
C PHE A 84 7.21 -0.25 7.29
N GLY A 85 8.24 -0.52 6.49
CA GLY A 85 9.28 -1.49 6.83
C GLY A 85 8.72 -2.88 7.03
N VAL A 86 9.08 -3.51 8.17
CA VAL A 86 8.55 -4.83 8.54
C VAL A 86 7.08 -4.79 8.96
N GLY A 87 6.55 -3.61 9.33
CA GLY A 87 5.15 -3.41 9.66
C GLY A 87 4.66 -4.39 10.73
N PHE A 88 3.51 -5.03 10.50
CA PHE A 88 2.90 -5.98 11.44
C PHE A 88 3.75 -7.23 11.69
N ASP A 89 4.64 -7.61 10.77
CA ASP A 89 5.53 -8.76 10.96
C ASP A 89 6.54 -8.52 12.10
N GLY A 90 6.77 -7.26 12.46
CA GLY A 90 7.65 -6.86 13.55
C GLY A 90 7.07 -7.02 14.96
N VAL A 91 5.77 -7.35 15.10
CA VAL A 91 5.10 -7.39 16.42
C VAL A 91 5.71 -8.40 17.39
N GLY A 92 6.34 -9.47 16.89
CA GLY A 92 6.99 -10.50 17.69
C GLY A 92 8.48 -10.26 17.96
N LEU A 93 9.07 -9.18 17.43
CA LEU A 93 10.49 -8.89 17.58
C LEU A 93 10.77 -8.14 18.90
N TYR A 94 11.88 -8.47 19.54
CA TYR A 94 12.40 -7.62 20.60
C TYR A 94 12.98 -6.32 20.02
N GLY A 95 13.07 -5.25 20.82
CA GLY A 95 13.62 -3.98 20.38
C GLY A 95 15.04 -4.09 19.80
N SER A 96 15.87 -4.97 20.33
CA SER A 96 17.22 -5.25 19.82
C SER A 96 17.23 -5.94 18.44
N GLU A 97 16.15 -6.64 18.07
CA GLU A 97 15.97 -7.29 16.78
C GLU A 97 15.31 -6.34 15.76
N PHE A 98 14.43 -5.47 16.25
CA PHE A 98 13.71 -4.49 15.43
C PHE A 98 14.61 -3.31 15.04
N ASN A 99 15.50 -2.87 15.93
CA ASN A 99 16.38 -1.73 15.68
C ASN A 99 17.23 -1.90 14.43
N ASP A 100 17.39 -0.80 13.68
CA ASP A 100 18.25 -0.70 12.50
C ASP A 100 19.56 -0.03 12.89
N PRO A 101 20.66 -0.80 13.20
CA PRO A 101 21.94 -0.22 13.58
C PRO A 101 22.56 0.57 12.43
N TYR A 102 22.98 1.80 12.68
CA TYR A 102 23.71 2.61 11.71
C TYR A 102 25.08 1.98 11.40
N ILE A 103 25.47 1.97 10.13
CA ILE A 103 26.73 1.44 9.63
C ILE A 103 27.63 2.51 9.03
N ASP A 104 27.11 3.72 8.81
CA ASP A 104 27.90 4.85 8.35
C ASP A 104 27.35 6.20 8.89
N ARG A 105 28.11 7.25 8.65
CA ARG A 105 27.78 8.63 9.07
C ARG A 105 26.70 9.29 8.21
N PHE A 106 26.27 8.65 7.13
CA PHE A 106 25.28 9.19 6.20
C PHE A 106 23.86 8.66 6.47
N GLY A 107 23.70 7.90 7.55
CA GLY A 107 22.42 7.37 7.98
C GLY A 107 22.07 5.98 7.45
N LYS A 108 22.98 5.32 6.72
CA LYS A 108 22.80 3.93 6.30
C LYS A 108 22.73 3.00 7.48
N THR A 109 21.79 2.07 7.42
CA THR A 109 21.59 1.06 8.46
C THR A 109 21.91 -0.35 7.94
N LYS A 110 22.17 -1.28 8.87
CA LYS A 110 22.45 -2.69 8.56
C LYS A 110 21.20 -3.42 8.08
N THR A 111 20.06 -3.09 8.65
CA THR A 111 18.72 -3.59 8.36
C THR A 111 17.82 -2.42 8.01
N ASN A 112 16.60 -2.65 7.54
CA ASN A 112 15.66 -1.60 7.20
C ASN A 112 14.25 -1.92 7.75
N ASN A 113 14.20 -2.33 9.02
CA ASN A 113 12.96 -2.73 9.68
C ASN A 113 11.99 -1.53 9.83
N ASN A 114 12.53 -0.33 9.99
CA ASN A 114 11.77 0.91 10.04
C ASN A 114 11.36 1.43 8.65
N GLY A 115 11.74 0.76 7.57
CA GLY A 115 11.36 1.16 6.21
C GLY A 115 11.92 2.50 5.76
N GLY A 116 13.15 2.87 6.18
CA GLY A 116 13.83 4.09 5.78
C GLY A 116 13.44 5.34 6.56
N ILE A 117 12.63 5.20 7.64
CA ILE A 117 12.07 6.31 8.40
C ILE A 117 12.28 6.07 9.88
N ASN A 118 12.93 7.00 10.57
CA ASN A 118 13.13 6.96 12.02
C ASN A 118 12.60 8.25 12.65
N GLY A 119 11.69 8.12 13.63
CA GLY A 119 11.09 9.29 14.30
C GLY A 119 10.35 10.23 13.34
N GLY A 120 9.79 9.72 12.25
CA GLY A 120 9.07 10.50 11.26
C GLY A 120 9.94 11.11 10.16
N ILE A 121 11.24 10.85 10.17
CA ILE A 121 12.24 11.50 9.30
C ILE A 121 12.98 10.42 8.50
N THR A 122 13.23 10.67 7.20
CA THR A 122 14.01 9.77 6.35
C THR A 122 15.46 9.66 6.79
N ASN A 123 16.03 8.45 6.64
CA ASN A 123 17.38 8.13 7.13
C ASN A 123 18.39 7.74 6.02
N SER A 124 18.12 8.08 4.76
CA SER A 124 18.92 7.70 3.57
C SER A 124 18.84 6.24 3.13
N ASN A 125 18.04 5.41 3.78
CA ASN A 125 17.70 4.09 3.26
C ASN A 125 16.48 4.18 2.34
N ASP A 126 16.20 3.09 1.62
CA ASP A 126 15.00 3.02 0.81
C ASP A 126 13.75 3.11 1.69
N ILE A 127 12.77 3.91 1.29
CA ILE A 127 11.46 3.85 1.91
C ILE A 127 10.77 2.59 1.41
N GLU A 128 10.38 1.73 2.35
CA GLU A 128 9.63 0.52 2.07
C GLU A 128 8.26 0.58 2.75
N LEU A 129 7.21 0.37 1.96
CA LEU A 129 5.86 0.33 2.48
C LEU A 129 5.02 -0.75 1.78
N ARG A 130 4.04 -1.29 2.51
CA ARG A 130 3.05 -2.23 1.99
C ARG A 130 1.65 -1.63 2.17
N ILE A 131 0.82 -1.78 1.15
CA ILE A 131 -0.51 -1.17 1.08
C ILE A 131 -1.53 -2.26 0.80
N MET A 132 -2.47 -2.47 1.73
CA MET A 132 -3.57 -3.41 1.57
C MET A 132 -4.71 -2.76 0.82
N MET A 133 -5.15 -3.41 -0.24
CA MET A 133 -6.34 -3.02 -1.00
C MET A 133 -7.43 -4.08 -0.84
N LYS A 134 -8.64 -3.62 -0.48
CA LYS A 134 -9.79 -4.52 -0.37
C LYS A 134 -10.26 -5.00 -1.74
N PRO A 135 -11.01 -6.13 -1.79
CA PRO A 135 -11.76 -6.51 -2.98
C PRO A 135 -12.72 -5.42 -3.45
N THR A 136 -13.01 -5.38 -4.73
CA THR A 136 -14.03 -4.49 -5.30
C THR A 136 -15.40 -4.81 -4.69
N PRO A 137 -16.14 -3.84 -4.13
CA PRO A 137 -17.43 -4.13 -3.47
C PRO A 137 -18.58 -4.40 -4.44
N SER A 138 -18.47 -3.97 -5.70
CA SER A 138 -19.46 -4.23 -6.74
C SER A 138 -19.11 -5.55 -7.43
N ILE A 139 -19.93 -6.58 -7.20
CA ILE A 139 -19.71 -7.94 -7.67
C ILE A 139 -21.00 -8.53 -8.25
N GLY A 140 -20.85 -9.56 -9.09
CA GLY A 140 -21.95 -10.30 -9.69
C GLY A 140 -22.51 -11.45 -8.81
N VAL A 141 -22.14 -11.46 -7.52
CA VAL A 141 -22.67 -12.44 -6.56
C VAL A 141 -23.81 -11.79 -5.78
N ALA A 142 -24.95 -12.50 -5.69
CA ALA A 142 -26.10 -12.02 -4.92
C ALA A 142 -25.75 -11.93 -3.42
N GLN A 143 -26.07 -10.81 -2.81
CA GLN A 143 -25.81 -10.55 -1.39
C GLN A 143 -27.08 -10.08 -0.69
N ASN A 144 -27.33 -10.59 0.51
CA ASN A 144 -28.43 -10.08 1.33
C ASN A 144 -27.99 -8.80 2.03
N THR A 145 -28.72 -7.72 1.77
CA THR A 145 -28.45 -6.40 2.37
C THR A 145 -29.73 -5.69 2.72
N TYR A 146 -29.61 -4.67 3.59
CA TYR A 146 -30.78 -3.90 4.01
C TYR A 146 -31.12 -2.85 2.96
N ASN A 147 -32.37 -2.91 2.48
CA ASN A 147 -32.94 -1.92 1.59
C ASN A 147 -33.57 -0.80 2.44
N PHE A 148 -32.93 0.35 2.53
CA PHE A 148 -33.41 1.50 3.31
C PHE A 148 -34.74 2.08 2.84
N LYS A 149 -35.10 1.87 1.57
CA LYS A 149 -36.38 2.35 1.01
C LYS A 149 -37.51 1.38 1.33
N ALA A 150 -37.25 0.08 1.28
CA ALA A 150 -38.25 -0.97 1.54
C ALA A 150 -38.31 -1.36 3.02
N ASP A 151 -37.38 -0.85 3.86
CA ASP A 151 -37.26 -1.12 5.30
C ASP A 151 -37.14 -2.61 5.64
N LYS A 152 -36.38 -3.38 4.84
CA LYS A 152 -36.19 -4.82 4.99
C LYS A 152 -34.89 -5.31 4.39
N ILE A 153 -34.50 -6.54 4.77
CA ILE A 153 -33.39 -7.26 4.14
C ILE A 153 -33.91 -7.88 2.83
N GLU A 154 -33.20 -7.63 1.75
CA GLU A 154 -33.49 -8.18 0.41
C GLU A 154 -32.20 -8.68 -0.23
N SER A 155 -32.35 -9.61 -1.17
CA SER A 155 -31.26 -10.04 -2.04
C SER A 155 -30.97 -8.95 -3.05
N LEU A 156 -29.72 -8.48 -3.07
CA LEU A 156 -29.20 -7.52 -4.06
C LEU A 156 -28.26 -8.24 -5.00
N LEU A 157 -28.54 -8.19 -6.28
CA LEU A 157 -27.63 -8.53 -7.36
C LEU A 157 -27.34 -7.27 -8.16
N ILE A 158 -26.08 -6.93 -8.33
CA ILE A 158 -25.68 -5.76 -9.10
C ILE A 158 -25.33 -6.24 -10.51
N ASP A 159 -26.14 -5.83 -11.48
CA ASP A 159 -25.89 -6.15 -12.89
C ASP A 159 -24.82 -5.24 -13.47
N GLY A 160 -23.99 -5.78 -14.35
CA GLY A 160 -22.99 -5.02 -15.09
C GLY A 160 -21.60 -5.66 -15.12
N ARG A 161 -20.66 -4.91 -15.71
CA ARG A 161 -19.26 -5.34 -15.72
C ARG A 161 -18.56 -4.91 -14.42
N HIS A 162 -18.06 -5.86 -13.68
CA HIS A 162 -17.34 -5.65 -12.44
C HIS A 162 -15.83 -5.78 -12.64
N ASP A 163 -15.08 -5.08 -11.78
CA ASP A 163 -13.63 -5.17 -11.75
C ASP A 163 -13.22 -6.27 -10.75
N THR A 164 -12.72 -7.36 -11.25
CA THR A 164 -12.31 -8.51 -10.45
C THR A 164 -11.19 -8.18 -9.45
N ALA A 165 -10.29 -7.24 -9.80
CA ALA A 165 -9.17 -6.88 -8.95
C ALA A 165 -8.70 -5.44 -9.23
N ILE A 166 -9.23 -4.46 -8.49
CA ILE A 166 -8.83 -3.04 -8.62
C ILE A 166 -7.34 -2.83 -8.33
N ILE A 167 -6.73 -3.71 -7.54
CA ILE A 167 -5.31 -3.65 -7.19
C ILE A 167 -4.41 -3.59 -8.44
N LEU A 168 -4.76 -4.28 -9.53
CA LEU A 168 -3.98 -4.29 -10.77
C LEU A 168 -3.85 -2.90 -11.41
N ARG A 169 -4.87 -2.05 -11.25
CA ARG A 169 -4.90 -0.68 -11.78
C ARG A 169 -4.45 0.37 -10.78
N ALA A 170 -4.36 -0.01 -9.51
CA ALA A 170 -4.01 0.91 -8.44
C ALA A 170 -2.51 1.20 -8.37
N LEU A 171 -1.63 0.32 -8.89
CA LEU A 171 -0.18 0.46 -8.74
C LEU A 171 0.33 1.87 -9.14
N PRO A 172 0.03 2.38 -10.35
CA PRO A 172 0.50 3.71 -10.74
C PRO A 172 -0.12 4.84 -9.92
N VAL A 173 -1.33 4.64 -9.37
CA VAL A 173 -2.01 5.63 -8.53
C VAL A 173 -1.34 5.70 -7.15
N LEU A 174 -1.09 4.55 -6.51
CA LEU A 174 -0.40 4.47 -5.22
C LEU A 174 1.01 5.06 -5.30
N GLU A 175 1.76 4.71 -6.34
CA GLU A 175 3.08 5.27 -6.62
C GLU A 175 3.03 6.79 -6.84
N ALA A 176 1.99 7.28 -7.53
CA ALA A 176 1.77 8.70 -7.74
C ALA A 176 1.50 9.45 -6.42
N MET A 177 0.76 8.86 -5.48
CA MET A 177 0.51 9.44 -4.17
C MET A 177 1.78 9.51 -3.33
N CYS A 178 2.61 8.46 -3.35
CA CYS A 178 3.93 8.52 -2.71
C CYS A 178 4.81 9.64 -3.30
N ALA A 179 4.82 9.77 -4.63
CA ALA A 179 5.60 10.81 -5.29
C ALA A 179 5.12 12.23 -4.95
N ILE A 180 3.80 12.43 -4.82
CA ILE A 180 3.21 13.71 -4.42
C ILE A 180 3.61 14.03 -2.97
N GLY A 181 3.45 13.08 -2.05
CA GLY A 181 3.79 13.30 -0.65
C GLY A 181 5.27 13.59 -0.42
N LEU A 182 6.16 12.86 -1.08
CA LEU A 182 7.59 13.13 -0.99
C LEU A 182 7.98 14.45 -1.67
N CYS A 183 7.25 14.89 -2.68
CA CYS A 183 7.47 16.19 -3.31
C CYS A 183 7.03 17.35 -2.41
N ASP A 184 6.03 17.13 -1.56
CA ASP A 184 5.56 18.12 -0.58
C ASP A 184 6.52 18.27 0.61
N LEU A 185 7.18 17.17 0.97
CA LEU A 185 8.18 17.11 2.05
C LEU A 185 9.60 17.54 1.61
N TRP A 186 9.84 17.68 0.31
CA TRP A 186 11.15 18.02 -0.27
C TRP A 186 11.44 19.53 -0.13
#